data_a54a2dda708811260ac6b7067f1a663e
#
_entry.id   a54a2dda708811260ac6b7067f1a663e
#
_cell.length_a   1.000
_cell.length_b   1.000
_cell.length_c   1.000
_cell.angle_alpha   90.00
_cell.angle_beta   90.00
_cell.angle_gamma   90.00
#
_symmetry.space_group_name_H-M   'P 1'
#
loop_
_entity.id
_entity.type
_entity.pdbx_description
1 polymer ?
#
loop_
_entity_poly.entity_id
_entity_poly.type
_entity_poly.pdbx_seq_one_letter_code
_entity_poly.pdbx_strand_id
1 'polypeptide(L)'
;KGVLTGLTYISTITQNKLVDGKLVPCEGELRYRGYNVKDIVDGILEDDRFGFEEVTYLLLFGDMPNEEQLKDFKKLLVQYRTLPQHFVRDVILKATSNDMMNSIARSVLTLFCYDKNANDTSIDNVLRQCIQLISVFPLLSVYGYHAYNHYQRDNSLYIHRAEPTMSTAEVILSLLRPDRHYTPLEAKVLDMALILHMEHGGGNNSTFTTHVVTSSGTCLLYTSPSPR
;
A
#
# COMPACT_ATOMS: atom_id res chain seq x y z
N LYS A 1 -21.82 0.27 20.59
CA LYS A 1 -20.73 0.82 21.41
C LYS A 1 -19.45 0.09 20.98
N GLY A 2 -18.47 0.82 20.43
CA GLY A 2 -17.17 0.27 20.09
C GLY A 2 -16.27 0.17 21.30
N VAL A 3 -15.19 -0.60 21.15
CA VAL A 3 -14.11 -0.71 22.16
C VAL A 3 -13.02 0.28 21.77
N LEU A 4 -12.54 1.09 22.72
CA LEU A 4 -11.37 1.93 22.48
C LEU A 4 -10.13 1.06 22.46
N THR A 5 -9.48 0.96 21.30
CA THR A 5 -8.32 0.09 21.09
C THR A 5 -7.01 0.84 20.99
N GLY A 6 -7.06 2.16 20.98
CA GLY A 6 -5.90 3.04 20.91
C GLY A 6 -6.24 4.36 20.23
N LEU A 7 -5.32 5.30 20.34
CA LEU A 7 -5.35 6.56 19.60
C LEU A 7 -4.32 6.49 18.49
N THR A 8 -4.67 7.00 17.31
CA THR A 8 -3.73 7.17 16.20
C THR A 8 -3.64 8.66 15.83
N TYR A 9 -2.42 9.11 15.52
CA TYR A 9 -2.17 10.44 14.98
C TYR A 9 -1.83 10.39 13.48
N ILE A 10 -1.94 9.21 12.86
CA ILE A 10 -1.59 9.03 11.44
C ILE A 10 -2.69 9.63 10.56
N SER A 11 -3.94 9.34 10.88
CA SER A 11 -5.08 9.91 10.17
C SER A 11 -6.21 10.28 11.12
N THR A 12 -7.00 11.25 10.71
CA THR A 12 -8.21 11.67 11.44
C THR A 12 -9.35 11.78 10.45
N ILE A 13 -10.47 11.13 10.78
CA ILE A 13 -11.72 11.24 10.03
C ILE A 13 -12.74 11.95 10.91
N THR A 14 -13.23 13.08 10.44
CA THR A 14 -14.26 13.87 11.13
C THR A 14 -15.56 13.79 10.34
N GLN A 15 -16.59 13.20 10.94
CA GLN A 15 -17.93 13.10 10.38
C GLN A 15 -18.95 13.92 11.17
N ASN A 16 -18.68 14.16 12.45
CA ASN A 16 -19.53 14.91 13.35
C ASN A 16 -18.68 15.92 14.14
N LYS A 17 -19.23 17.09 14.38
CA LYS A 17 -18.63 18.13 15.25
C LYS A 17 -19.48 18.28 16.51
N LEU A 18 -18.83 18.60 17.61
CA LEU A 18 -19.51 18.91 18.87
C LEU A 18 -19.93 20.36 18.86
N VAL A 19 -21.24 20.64 18.83
CA VAL A 19 -21.84 21.96 18.91
C VAL A 19 -22.78 21.98 20.11
N ASP A 20 -22.51 22.86 21.08
CA ASP A 20 -23.28 22.99 22.32
C ASP A 20 -23.50 21.65 23.06
N GLY A 21 -22.47 20.82 23.12
CA GLY A 21 -22.50 19.52 23.79
C GLY A 21 -23.25 18.42 23.03
N LYS A 22 -23.71 18.66 21.80
CA LYS A 22 -24.38 17.68 20.92
C LYS A 22 -23.52 17.40 19.70
N LEU A 23 -23.46 16.11 19.30
CA LEU A 23 -22.84 15.71 18.04
C LEU A 23 -23.75 16.09 16.88
N VAL A 24 -23.27 16.99 16.02
CA VAL A 24 -23.97 17.44 14.81
C VAL A 24 -23.19 16.92 13.60
N PRO A 25 -23.86 16.30 12.61
CA PRO A 25 -23.21 15.91 11.37
C PRO A 25 -22.55 17.10 10.68
N CYS A 26 -21.36 16.90 10.15
CA CYS A 26 -20.64 17.87 9.33
C CYS A 26 -20.17 17.23 8.03
N GLU A 27 -19.67 18.03 7.11
CA GLU A 27 -18.98 17.54 5.93
C GLU A 27 -17.80 16.66 6.36
N GLY A 28 -17.67 15.48 5.72
CA GLY A 28 -16.60 14.55 6.02
C GLY A 28 -15.22 15.17 5.74
N GLU A 29 -14.30 15.04 6.67
CA GLU A 29 -12.95 15.55 6.55
C GLU A 29 -11.96 14.44 6.87
N LEU A 30 -11.02 14.18 5.95
CA LEU A 30 -9.92 13.25 6.13
C LEU A 30 -8.61 14.03 6.21
N ARG A 31 -7.82 13.77 7.27
CA ARG A 31 -6.49 14.35 7.46
C ARG A 31 -5.45 13.26 7.58
N TYR A 32 -4.33 13.45 6.91
CA TYR A 32 -3.12 12.64 7.03
C TYR A 32 -2.06 13.43 7.79
N ARG A 33 -1.62 12.93 8.95
CA ARG A 33 -0.63 13.62 9.81
C ARG A 33 -0.96 15.11 10.07
N GLY A 34 -2.26 15.44 10.13
CA GLY A 34 -2.74 16.82 10.34
C GLY A 34 -3.01 17.62 9.06
N TYR A 35 -2.52 17.19 7.90
CA TYR A 35 -2.80 17.81 6.60
C TYR A 35 -4.16 17.35 6.07
N ASN A 36 -4.98 18.27 5.58
CA ASN A 36 -6.22 17.91 4.91
C ASN A 36 -5.91 17.24 3.57
N VAL A 37 -6.50 16.08 3.32
CA VAL A 37 -6.27 15.33 2.07
C VAL A 37 -6.66 16.14 0.84
N LYS A 38 -7.68 16.98 0.95
CA LYS A 38 -8.09 17.87 -0.14
C LYS A 38 -6.97 18.86 -0.50
N ASP A 39 -6.37 19.50 0.50
CA ASP A 39 -5.27 20.47 0.27
C ASP A 39 -4.05 19.78 -0.35
N ILE A 40 -3.76 18.52 0.08
CA ILE A 40 -2.69 17.70 -0.51
C ILE A 40 -2.98 17.44 -2.00
N VAL A 41 -4.21 17.00 -2.31
CA VAL A 41 -4.62 16.68 -3.69
C VAL A 41 -4.61 17.93 -4.57
N ASP A 42 -5.14 19.05 -4.07
CA ASP A 42 -5.18 20.31 -4.80
C ASP A 42 -3.74 20.77 -5.15
N GLY A 43 -2.79 20.72 -4.20
CA GLY A 43 -1.39 21.08 -4.45
C GLY A 43 -0.68 20.12 -5.43
N ILE A 44 -0.98 18.82 -5.39
CA ILE A 44 -0.45 17.86 -6.36
C ILE A 44 -0.97 18.15 -7.77
N LEU A 45 -2.25 18.53 -7.90
CA LEU A 45 -2.86 18.87 -9.18
C LEU A 45 -2.35 20.18 -9.75
N GLU A 46 -2.15 21.20 -8.90
CA GLU A 46 -1.59 22.50 -9.30
C GLU A 46 -0.18 22.36 -9.86
N ASP A 47 0.65 21.51 -9.24
CA ASP A 47 2.03 21.25 -9.68
C ASP A 47 2.14 20.22 -10.81
N ASP A 48 1.04 19.66 -11.27
CA ASP A 48 0.98 18.63 -12.31
C ASP A 48 1.91 17.41 -12.05
N ARG A 49 2.02 16.96 -10.79
CA ARG A 49 2.93 15.90 -10.34
C ARG A 49 2.20 14.66 -9.82
N PHE A 50 2.93 13.57 -9.60
CA PHE A 50 2.45 12.37 -8.90
C PHE A 50 2.71 12.51 -7.40
N GLY A 51 1.74 12.18 -6.57
CA GLY A 51 1.77 12.40 -5.13
C GLY A 51 1.78 11.14 -4.27
N PHE A 52 1.53 9.96 -4.81
CA PHE A 52 1.44 8.73 -4.01
C PHE A 52 2.70 8.50 -3.15
N GLU A 53 3.89 8.62 -3.71
CA GLU A 53 5.15 8.41 -3.00
C GLU A 53 5.39 9.47 -1.93
N GLU A 54 4.99 10.72 -2.19
CA GLU A 54 5.09 11.83 -1.23
C GLU A 54 4.18 11.62 -0.02
N VAL A 55 2.92 11.24 -0.27
CA VAL A 55 1.96 10.95 0.80
C VAL A 55 2.35 9.67 1.55
N THR A 56 2.92 8.68 0.88
CA THR A 56 3.51 7.51 1.54
C THR A 56 4.62 7.91 2.51
N TYR A 57 5.50 8.82 2.08
CA TYR A 57 6.54 9.37 2.95
C TYR A 57 5.94 10.09 4.17
N LEU A 58 4.97 10.97 3.95
CA LEU A 58 4.26 11.68 5.02
C LEU A 58 3.67 10.71 6.06
N LEU A 59 2.98 9.67 5.61
CA LEU A 59 2.35 8.69 6.52
C LEU A 59 3.38 7.90 7.34
N LEU A 60 4.51 7.53 6.73
CA LEU A 60 5.57 6.77 7.39
C LEU A 60 6.38 7.62 8.37
N PHE A 61 6.79 8.81 7.95
CA PHE A 61 7.77 9.63 8.69
C PHE A 61 7.15 10.79 9.47
N GLY A 62 5.92 11.19 9.17
CA GLY A 62 5.17 12.19 9.93
C GLY A 62 5.20 13.61 9.36
N ASP A 63 6.15 13.93 8.50
CA ASP A 63 6.33 15.23 7.87
C ASP A 63 6.40 15.13 6.35
N MET A 64 6.04 16.21 5.65
CA MET A 64 6.21 16.28 4.19
C MET A 64 7.68 16.25 3.81
N PRO A 65 8.08 15.48 2.81
CA PRO A 65 9.45 15.45 2.35
C PRO A 65 9.84 16.73 1.61
N ASN A 66 11.09 17.16 1.75
CA ASN A 66 11.67 18.08 0.78
C ASN A 66 12.03 17.34 -0.52
N GLU A 67 12.47 18.08 -1.56
CA GLU A 67 12.78 17.52 -2.87
C GLU A 67 13.85 16.41 -2.83
N GLU A 68 14.91 16.59 -2.04
CA GLU A 68 16.00 15.62 -1.91
C GLU A 68 15.50 14.36 -1.20
N GLN A 69 14.76 14.50 -0.10
CA GLN A 69 14.16 13.39 0.64
C GLN A 69 13.19 12.60 -0.24
N LEU A 70 12.34 13.29 -1.00
CA LEU A 70 11.39 12.63 -1.92
C LEU A 70 12.11 11.87 -3.02
N LYS A 71 13.16 12.47 -3.59
CA LYS A 71 13.99 11.84 -4.63
C LYS A 71 14.66 10.57 -4.11
N ASP A 72 15.23 10.61 -2.91
CA ASP A 72 15.90 9.45 -2.32
C ASP A 72 14.91 8.38 -1.88
N PHE A 73 13.74 8.78 -1.37
CA PHE A 73 12.67 7.85 -1.06
C PHE A 73 12.12 7.13 -2.31
N LYS A 74 11.92 7.85 -3.42
CA LYS A 74 11.56 7.24 -4.70
C LYS A 74 12.60 6.23 -5.19
N LYS A 75 13.89 6.55 -5.08
CA LYS A 75 14.97 5.58 -5.39
C LYS A 75 14.90 4.35 -4.51
N LEU A 76 14.64 4.53 -3.22
CA LEU A 76 14.51 3.42 -2.27
C LEU A 76 13.33 2.51 -2.63
N LEU A 77 12.17 3.06 -2.96
CA LEU A 77 11.02 2.28 -3.43
C LEU A 77 11.35 1.49 -4.71
N VAL A 78 12.08 2.09 -5.65
CA VAL A 78 12.52 1.40 -6.87
C VAL A 78 13.46 0.24 -6.55
N GLN A 79 14.40 0.41 -5.63
CA GLN A 79 15.32 -0.66 -5.21
C GLN A 79 14.57 -1.86 -4.61
N TYR A 80 13.53 -1.60 -3.82
CA TYR A 80 12.70 -2.67 -3.23
C TYR A 80 11.61 -3.20 -4.17
N ARG A 81 11.40 -2.60 -5.34
CA ARG A 81 10.39 -3.02 -6.33
C ARG A 81 10.86 -4.23 -7.13
N THR A 82 11.39 -5.22 -6.43
CA THR A 82 11.85 -6.47 -7.03
C THR A 82 11.38 -7.67 -6.22
N LEU A 83 10.89 -8.69 -6.91
CA LEU A 83 10.54 -9.95 -6.28
C LEU A 83 11.75 -10.90 -6.29
N PRO A 84 11.84 -11.83 -5.33
CA PRO A 84 12.90 -12.84 -5.32
C PRO A 84 12.97 -13.64 -6.64
N GLN A 85 14.14 -14.17 -6.94
CA GLN A 85 14.33 -14.96 -8.15
C GLN A 85 13.34 -16.11 -8.22
N HIS A 86 12.69 -16.28 -9.36
CA HIS A 86 11.66 -17.30 -9.65
C HIS A 86 10.35 -17.15 -8.86
N PHE A 87 10.19 -16.14 -8.00
CA PHE A 87 9.01 -15.96 -7.17
C PHE A 87 7.71 -15.90 -7.97
N VAL A 88 7.69 -15.16 -9.08
CA VAL A 88 6.51 -15.08 -9.96
C VAL A 88 6.12 -16.48 -10.47
N ARG A 89 7.09 -17.24 -11.00
CA ARG A 89 6.87 -18.58 -11.52
C ARG A 89 6.41 -19.57 -10.45
N ASP A 90 7.08 -19.59 -9.32
CA ASP A 90 6.97 -20.67 -8.34
C ASP A 90 5.90 -20.40 -7.28
N VAL A 91 5.57 -19.13 -7.03
CA VAL A 91 4.59 -18.73 -6.01
C VAL A 91 3.30 -18.22 -6.65
N ILE A 92 3.39 -17.23 -7.57
CA ILE A 92 2.20 -16.59 -8.12
C ILE A 92 1.53 -17.45 -9.17
N LEU A 93 2.30 -18.01 -10.10
CA LEU A 93 1.76 -18.76 -11.23
C LEU A 93 1.39 -20.21 -10.90
N LYS A 94 2.11 -20.88 -10.00
CA LYS A 94 1.85 -22.30 -9.69
C LYS A 94 0.59 -22.56 -8.88
N ALA A 95 0.15 -21.63 -8.07
CA ALA A 95 -0.96 -21.84 -7.17
C ALA A 95 -2.00 -20.72 -7.33
N THR A 96 -2.62 -20.67 -8.48
CA THR A 96 -3.69 -19.70 -8.77
C THR A 96 -4.96 -20.03 -8.00
N SER A 97 -5.69 -19.00 -7.62
CA SER A 97 -6.95 -19.11 -6.89
C SER A 97 -7.99 -18.20 -7.56
N ASN A 98 -9.26 -18.58 -7.44
CA ASN A 98 -10.38 -17.70 -7.80
C ASN A 98 -10.48 -16.49 -6.87
N ASP A 99 -9.84 -16.56 -5.71
CA ASP A 99 -9.74 -15.49 -4.73
C ASP A 99 -8.38 -14.79 -4.87
N MET A 100 -8.38 -13.61 -5.48
CA MET A 100 -7.18 -12.80 -5.66
C MET A 100 -6.60 -12.30 -4.35
N MET A 101 -7.43 -11.99 -3.36
CA MET A 101 -6.97 -11.56 -2.03
C MET A 101 -6.20 -12.68 -1.34
N ASN A 102 -6.69 -13.92 -1.44
CA ASN A 102 -5.98 -15.09 -0.95
C ASN A 102 -4.64 -15.28 -1.67
N SER A 103 -4.59 -15.08 -2.99
CA SER A 103 -3.35 -15.18 -3.76
C SER A 103 -2.31 -14.15 -3.33
N ILE A 104 -2.73 -12.91 -3.09
CA ILE A 104 -1.86 -11.83 -2.58
C ILE A 104 -1.40 -12.17 -1.17
N ALA A 105 -2.29 -12.56 -0.27
CA ALA A 105 -1.95 -12.90 1.11
C ALA A 105 -0.92 -14.04 1.18
N ARG A 106 -1.09 -15.12 0.38
CA ARG A 106 -0.09 -16.19 0.29
C ARG A 106 1.25 -15.70 -0.23
N SER A 107 1.23 -14.81 -1.21
CA SER A 107 2.46 -14.23 -1.77
C SER A 107 3.20 -13.43 -0.70
N VAL A 108 2.49 -12.61 0.08
CA VAL A 108 3.08 -11.86 1.21
C VAL A 108 3.65 -12.82 2.26
N LEU A 109 2.89 -13.83 2.67
CA LEU A 109 3.36 -14.83 3.65
C LEU A 109 4.60 -15.59 3.13
N THR A 110 4.65 -15.89 1.83
CA THR A 110 5.79 -16.59 1.24
C THR A 110 7.04 -15.71 1.18
N LEU A 111 6.91 -14.37 1.10
CA LEU A 111 8.07 -13.46 1.18
C LEU A 111 8.86 -13.61 2.48
N PHE A 112 8.22 -14.06 3.58
CA PHE A 112 8.88 -14.39 4.83
C PHE A 112 10.06 -15.36 4.63
N CYS A 113 9.91 -16.37 3.78
CA CYS A 113 10.94 -17.38 3.52
C CYS A 113 12.19 -16.80 2.81
N TYR A 114 12.06 -15.63 2.19
CA TYR A 114 13.14 -14.96 1.47
C TYR A 114 13.78 -13.81 2.27
N ASP A 115 13.20 -13.44 3.40
CA ASP A 115 13.74 -12.40 4.27
C ASP A 115 14.57 -13.01 5.42
N LYS A 116 15.87 -12.79 5.38
CA LYS A 116 16.80 -13.30 6.40
C LYS A 116 16.56 -12.72 7.79
N ASN A 117 15.95 -11.53 7.86
CA ASN A 117 15.64 -10.80 9.09
C ASN A 117 14.14 -10.77 9.38
N ALA A 118 13.38 -11.74 8.88
CA ALA A 118 11.92 -11.74 8.97
C ALA A 118 11.39 -11.62 10.42
N ASN A 119 12.08 -12.19 11.38
CA ASN A 119 11.70 -12.19 12.80
C ASN A 119 12.25 -11.01 13.60
N ASP A 120 13.05 -10.14 13.00
CA ASP A 120 13.57 -8.95 13.67
C ASP A 120 12.47 -7.87 13.73
N THR A 121 12.00 -7.57 14.94
CA THR A 121 10.96 -6.58 15.23
C THR A 121 11.52 -5.20 15.59
N SER A 122 12.80 -4.96 15.36
CA SER A 122 13.37 -3.61 15.50
C SER A 122 12.67 -2.62 14.56
N ILE A 123 12.56 -1.36 14.99
CA ILE A 123 11.88 -0.31 14.22
C ILE A 123 12.48 -0.19 12.80
N ASP A 124 13.80 -0.24 12.70
CA ASP A 124 14.50 -0.11 11.42
C ASP A 124 14.14 -1.27 10.47
N ASN A 125 14.10 -2.50 10.99
CA ASN A 125 13.74 -3.65 10.17
C ASN A 125 12.25 -3.65 9.80
N VAL A 126 11.36 -3.29 10.72
CA VAL A 126 9.94 -3.16 10.43
C VAL A 126 9.69 -2.09 9.36
N LEU A 127 10.36 -0.94 9.46
CA LEU A 127 10.29 0.10 8.42
C LEU A 127 10.79 -0.41 7.06
N ARG A 128 11.92 -1.13 7.04
CA ARG A 128 12.42 -1.79 5.83
C ARG A 128 11.37 -2.73 5.22
N GLN A 129 10.73 -3.57 6.05
CA GLN A 129 9.69 -4.49 5.59
C GLN A 129 8.46 -3.74 5.07
N CYS A 130 8.03 -2.65 5.73
CA CYS A 130 6.94 -1.80 5.23
C CYS A 130 7.26 -1.23 3.85
N ILE A 131 8.44 -0.64 3.67
CA ILE A 131 8.87 -0.07 2.38
C ILE A 131 8.94 -1.15 1.30
N GLN A 132 9.46 -2.33 1.64
CA GLN A 132 9.49 -3.47 0.72
C GLN A 132 8.08 -3.89 0.29
N LEU A 133 7.15 -4.06 1.23
CA LEU A 133 5.77 -4.42 0.92
C LEU A 133 5.09 -3.37 0.04
N ILE A 134 5.18 -2.08 0.38
CA ILE A 134 4.63 -0.99 -0.43
C ILE A 134 5.17 -1.07 -1.86
N SER A 135 6.46 -1.35 -2.02
CA SER A 135 7.12 -1.40 -3.32
C SER A 135 6.73 -2.62 -4.17
N VAL A 136 6.49 -3.80 -3.56
CA VAL A 136 6.18 -5.04 -4.29
C VAL A 136 4.68 -5.30 -4.46
N PHE A 137 3.80 -4.66 -3.68
CA PHE A 137 2.35 -4.86 -3.78
C PHE A 137 1.79 -4.62 -5.19
N PRO A 138 2.20 -3.60 -5.95
CA PRO A 138 1.82 -3.44 -7.35
C PRO A 138 2.14 -4.67 -8.20
N LEU A 139 3.32 -5.26 -8.01
CA LEU A 139 3.75 -6.47 -8.72
C LEU A 139 2.92 -7.68 -8.32
N LEU A 140 2.71 -7.89 -7.02
CA LEU A 140 1.92 -9.01 -6.50
C LEU A 140 0.48 -8.95 -7.00
N SER A 141 -0.13 -7.77 -6.96
CA SER A 141 -1.50 -7.55 -7.38
C SER A 141 -1.69 -7.79 -8.88
N VAL A 142 -0.83 -7.20 -9.71
CA VAL A 142 -0.99 -7.28 -11.17
C VAL A 142 -0.59 -8.66 -11.69
N TYR A 143 0.50 -9.24 -11.22
CA TYR A 143 0.89 -10.61 -11.65
C TYR A 143 -0.12 -11.66 -11.14
N GLY A 144 -0.67 -11.47 -9.94
CA GLY A 144 -1.77 -12.29 -9.43
C GLY A 144 -3.02 -12.20 -10.33
N TYR A 145 -3.36 -11.00 -10.78
CA TYR A 145 -4.46 -10.77 -11.72
C TYR A 145 -4.22 -11.44 -13.08
N HIS A 146 -3.02 -11.30 -13.65
CA HIS A 146 -2.68 -11.97 -14.91
C HIS A 146 -2.67 -13.49 -14.78
N ALA A 147 -2.19 -14.03 -13.67
CA ALA A 147 -2.27 -15.44 -13.37
C ALA A 147 -3.72 -15.93 -13.30
N TYR A 148 -4.58 -15.20 -12.57
CA TYR A 148 -6.01 -15.48 -12.49
C TYR A 148 -6.67 -15.44 -13.87
N ASN A 149 -6.43 -14.41 -14.68
CA ASN A 149 -7.00 -14.30 -16.02
C ASN A 149 -6.54 -15.42 -16.94
N HIS A 150 -5.28 -15.83 -16.84
CA HIS A 150 -4.74 -16.89 -17.66
C HIS A 150 -5.34 -18.26 -17.30
N TYR A 151 -5.29 -18.65 -16.02
CA TYR A 151 -5.67 -19.99 -15.60
C TYR A 151 -7.17 -20.19 -15.35
N GLN A 152 -7.93 -19.13 -15.09
CA GLN A 152 -9.36 -19.20 -14.77
C GLN A 152 -10.26 -18.67 -15.90
N ARG A 153 -9.71 -17.88 -16.83
CA ARG A 153 -10.45 -17.23 -17.90
C ARG A 153 -9.89 -17.50 -19.29
N ASP A 154 -8.89 -18.38 -19.40
CA ASP A 154 -8.24 -18.78 -20.65
C ASP A 154 -7.69 -17.60 -21.48
N ASN A 155 -7.31 -16.49 -20.80
CA ASN A 155 -6.70 -15.34 -21.44
C ASN A 155 -5.18 -15.52 -21.58
N SER A 156 -4.55 -14.70 -22.42
CA SER A 156 -3.10 -14.67 -22.55
C SER A 156 -2.43 -14.24 -21.24
N LEU A 157 -1.27 -14.82 -20.95
CA LEU A 157 -0.45 -14.45 -19.79
C LEU A 157 0.50 -13.30 -20.15
N TYR A 158 0.43 -12.21 -19.40
CA TYR A 158 1.31 -11.05 -19.56
C TYR A 158 2.13 -10.87 -18.29
N ILE A 159 3.47 -10.88 -18.44
CA ILE A 159 4.42 -10.63 -17.34
C ILE A 159 5.39 -9.54 -17.80
N HIS A 160 4.96 -8.30 -17.68
CA HIS A 160 5.76 -7.13 -17.98
C HIS A 160 6.73 -6.81 -16.84
N ARG A 161 7.76 -6.02 -17.11
CA ARG A 161 8.69 -5.51 -16.11
C ARG A 161 8.43 -4.02 -15.87
N ALA A 162 8.45 -3.62 -14.60
CA ALA A 162 8.36 -2.23 -14.22
C ALA A 162 9.65 -1.48 -14.63
N GLU A 163 9.52 -0.26 -15.09
CA GLU A 163 10.65 0.62 -15.37
C GLU A 163 11.00 1.45 -14.13
N PRO A 164 12.28 1.72 -13.86
CA PRO A 164 12.69 2.43 -12.66
C PRO A 164 12.21 3.89 -12.56
N THR A 165 11.90 4.50 -13.69
CA THR A 165 11.47 5.90 -13.77
C THR A 165 9.97 6.11 -13.51
N MET A 166 9.20 5.03 -13.52
CA MET A 166 7.74 5.09 -13.34
C MET A 166 7.32 5.32 -11.90
N SER A 167 6.33 6.17 -11.69
CA SER A 167 5.56 6.27 -10.45
C SER A 167 4.82 4.96 -10.16
N THR A 168 4.35 4.76 -8.94
CA THR A 168 3.60 3.56 -8.58
C THR A 168 2.32 3.39 -9.41
N ALA A 169 1.60 4.47 -9.70
CA ALA A 169 0.42 4.44 -10.55
C ALA A 169 0.75 4.00 -12.00
N GLU A 170 1.81 4.57 -12.57
CA GLU A 170 2.28 4.19 -13.90
C GLU A 170 2.74 2.73 -13.96
N VAL A 171 3.43 2.26 -12.93
CA VAL A 171 3.82 0.84 -12.81
C VAL A 171 2.59 -0.06 -12.86
N ILE A 172 1.57 0.22 -12.07
CA ILE A 172 0.34 -0.59 -12.05
C ILE A 172 -0.28 -0.63 -13.46
N LEU A 173 -0.47 0.51 -14.10
CA LEU A 173 -1.10 0.58 -15.43
C LEU A 173 -0.25 -0.10 -16.51
N SER A 174 1.05 0.17 -16.52
CA SER A 174 1.99 -0.43 -17.49
C SER A 174 2.08 -1.95 -17.36
N LEU A 175 2.01 -2.47 -16.14
CA LEU A 175 2.02 -3.93 -15.91
C LEU A 175 0.67 -4.58 -16.22
N LEU A 176 -0.43 -3.84 -15.98
CA LEU A 176 -1.80 -4.35 -16.14
C LEU A 176 -2.21 -4.46 -17.62
N ARG A 177 -1.76 -3.53 -18.46
CA ARG A 177 -2.16 -3.46 -19.87
C ARG A 177 -1.32 -4.41 -20.73
N PRO A 178 -1.94 -5.23 -21.61
CA PRO A 178 -1.20 -6.13 -22.50
C PRO A 178 -0.19 -5.42 -23.39
N ASP A 179 -0.54 -4.23 -23.86
CA ASP A 179 0.28 -3.37 -24.72
C ASP A 179 1.13 -2.35 -23.96
N ARG A 180 1.01 -2.33 -22.61
CA ARG A 180 1.66 -1.39 -21.70
C ARG A 180 1.24 0.07 -21.88
N HIS A 181 0.25 0.36 -22.72
CA HIS A 181 -0.18 1.72 -23.00
C HIS A 181 -1.19 2.24 -21.98
N TYR A 182 -0.98 3.45 -21.52
CA TYR A 182 -1.88 4.23 -20.67
C TYR A 182 -1.74 5.72 -21.01
N THR A 183 -2.76 6.49 -20.73
CA THR A 183 -2.72 7.94 -20.91
C THR A 183 -2.20 8.62 -19.62
N PRO A 184 -1.60 9.81 -19.71
CA PRO A 184 -1.22 10.58 -18.52
C PRO A 184 -2.38 10.83 -17.57
N LEU A 185 -3.59 11.03 -18.10
CA LEU A 185 -4.79 11.21 -17.29
C LEU A 185 -5.15 9.96 -16.49
N GLU A 186 -5.09 8.77 -17.10
CA GLU A 186 -5.33 7.51 -16.37
C GLU A 186 -4.34 7.32 -15.22
N ALA A 187 -3.06 7.62 -15.46
CA ALA A 187 -2.04 7.52 -14.42
C ALA A 187 -2.30 8.49 -13.26
N LYS A 188 -2.70 9.73 -13.55
CA LYS A 188 -3.06 10.71 -12.52
C LYS A 188 -4.31 10.34 -11.75
N VAL A 189 -5.36 9.89 -12.42
CA VAL A 189 -6.58 9.42 -11.76
C VAL A 189 -6.28 8.26 -10.83
N LEU A 190 -5.44 7.31 -11.26
CA LEU A 190 -5.03 6.19 -10.38
C LEU A 190 -4.18 6.66 -9.21
N ASP A 191 -3.24 7.58 -9.41
CA ASP A 191 -2.42 8.15 -8.35
C ASP A 191 -3.29 8.82 -7.27
N MET A 192 -4.25 9.66 -7.69
CA MET A 192 -5.21 10.27 -6.77
C MET A 192 -6.07 9.24 -6.04
N ALA A 193 -6.54 8.20 -6.74
CA ALA A 193 -7.29 7.12 -6.12
C ALA A 193 -6.46 6.38 -5.06
N LEU A 194 -5.19 6.12 -5.34
CA LEU A 194 -4.27 5.51 -4.37
C LEU A 194 -4.09 6.40 -3.14
N ILE A 195 -3.90 7.71 -3.32
CA ILE A 195 -3.78 8.67 -2.21
C ILE A 195 -5.03 8.66 -1.31
N LEU A 196 -6.22 8.72 -1.91
CA LEU A 196 -7.48 8.76 -1.17
C LEU A 196 -7.78 7.47 -0.41
N HIS A 197 -7.17 6.34 -0.79
CA HIS A 197 -7.36 5.03 -0.18
C HIS A 197 -6.21 4.57 0.72
N MET A 198 -5.20 5.40 0.96
CA MET A 198 -4.02 5.01 1.75
C MET A 198 -4.34 4.72 3.21
N GLU A 199 -5.18 5.54 3.82
CA GLU A 199 -5.50 5.47 5.23
C GLU A 199 -6.90 6.05 5.47
N HIS A 200 -7.66 5.46 6.36
CA HIS A 200 -9.01 5.92 6.68
C HIS A 200 -9.35 5.75 8.17
N GLY A 201 -8.35 5.83 9.02
CA GLY A 201 -8.48 5.82 10.47
C GLY A 201 -8.39 4.43 11.10
N GLY A 202 -8.02 4.42 12.37
CA GLY A 202 -7.77 3.22 13.15
C GLY A 202 -9.00 2.34 13.44
N GLY A 203 -10.21 2.82 13.13
CA GLY A 203 -11.46 2.09 13.34
C GLY A 203 -11.79 1.04 12.27
N ASN A 204 -11.01 0.96 11.20
CA ASN A 204 -11.16 -0.08 10.20
C ASN A 204 -10.75 -1.45 10.75
N ASN A 205 -11.52 -2.50 10.42
CA ASN A 205 -11.29 -3.85 10.92
C ASN A 205 -9.89 -4.39 10.58
N SER A 206 -9.37 -4.10 9.41
CA SER A 206 -8.03 -4.54 8.99
C SER A 206 -6.94 -3.83 9.78
N THR A 207 -7.07 -2.51 9.97
CA THR A 207 -6.15 -1.72 10.81
C THR A 207 -6.20 -2.19 12.26
N PHE A 208 -7.38 -2.40 12.80
CA PHE A 208 -7.57 -2.93 14.15
C PHE A 208 -6.91 -4.31 14.32
N THR A 209 -7.16 -5.23 13.39
CA THR A 209 -6.57 -6.57 13.41
C THR A 209 -5.04 -6.49 13.34
N THR A 210 -4.49 -5.64 12.48
CA THR A 210 -3.04 -5.42 12.37
C THR A 210 -2.47 -4.91 13.69
N HIS A 211 -3.11 -3.96 14.36
CA HIS A 211 -2.69 -3.48 15.67
C HIS A 211 -2.68 -4.59 16.73
N VAL A 212 -3.74 -5.38 16.80
CA VAL A 212 -3.84 -6.48 17.75
C VAL A 212 -2.76 -7.53 17.51
N VAL A 213 -2.56 -7.94 16.27
CA VAL A 213 -1.54 -8.93 15.90
C VAL A 213 -0.14 -8.39 16.18
N THR A 214 0.15 -7.16 15.81
CA THR A 214 1.47 -6.54 16.03
C THR A 214 1.78 -6.37 17.53
N SER A 215 0.77 -6.08 18.35
CA SER A 215 0.94 -5.96 19.80
C SER A 215 1.41 -7.25 20.48
N SER A 216 1.26 -8.40 19.83
CA SER A 216 1.78 -9.69 20.31
C SER A 216 3.26 -9.91 20.03
N GLY A 217 3.96 -8.94 19.44
CA GLY A 217 5.39 -9.03 19.08
C GLY A 217 5.67 -9.88 17.84
N THR A 218 4.67 -10.08 16.98
CA THR A 218 4.87 -10.77 15.69
C THR A 218 5.51 -9.86 14.67
N CYS A 219 6.27 -10.45 13.74
CA CYS A 219 6.80 -9.69 12.62
C CYS A 219 5.70 -9.32 11.60
N LEU A 220 5.98 -8.30 10.80
CA LEU A 220 5.03 -7.76 9.81
C LEU A 220 4.60 -8.78 8.75
N LEU A 221 5.48 -9.71 8.39
CA LEU A 221 5.26 -10.73 7.36
C LEU A 221 4.64 -12.02 7.90
N TYR A 222 4.41 -12.11 9.21
CA TYR A 222 3.94 -13.34 9.85
C TYR A 222 2.64 -13.08 10.60
N THR A 223 1.67 -13.96 10.44
CA THR A 223 0.43 -13.91 11.21
C THR A 223 0.70 -14.33 12.66
N SER A 224 -0.17 -13.92 13.58
CA SER A 224 -0.11 -14.24 14.99
C SER A 224 0.33 -15.70 15.23
N PRO A 225 1.30 -15.95 16.11
CA PRO A 225 1.60 -17.32 16.50
C PRO A 225 0.33 -17.98 17.00
N SER A 226 0.07 -19.19 16.52
CA SER A 226 -1.05 -19.98 17.04
C SER A 226 -0.97 -20.02 18.56
N PRO A 227 -2.04 -19.74 19.29
CA PRO A 227 -2.04 -19.91 20.74
C PRO A 227 -1.65 -21.36 21.04
N ARG A 228 -0.58 -21.52 21.79
CA ARG A 228 -0.16 -22.81 22.31
C ARG A 228 -1.05 -23.21 23.48
#